data_5806cb9934a5d834ac221179a3cbf745
#
_entry.id   5806cb9934a5d834ac221179a3cbf745
#
_cell.length_a   1.000
_cell.length_b   1.000
_cell.length_c   1.000
_cell.angle_alpha   90.00
_cell.angle_beta   90.00
_cell.angle_gamma   90.00
#
_symmetry.space_group_name_H-M   'P 1'
#
loop_
_entity.id
_entity.type
_entity.pdbx_description
1 polymer ?
#
loop_
_entity_poly.entity_id
_entity_poly.type
_entity_poly.pdbx_seq_one_letter_code
_entity_poly.pdbx_strand_id
1 'polypeptide(L)'
;SITDESLVGGSFQPLISIGGGEFENFGSPIEIVEVPETGSVFLEISGNIFESVSNYADNINVVFTTKIIDKAGNETQGLSDGTIIHVDEIIPTLDSIGISTNNALSGNWATTSDNIALEWISNEGLNNVISIIINDTTIVNADESGKVHYTQRAVNLNDTEGPVTFSLFFSDSAGNQGANITETSDGSTVGIDISNPSINSLMEGFDNLDPKYYNNSDTITLYWSQDDAISGIRETYYGLGTQPNTTDLMSWTPGETNNFGGWNNLELENENQYYGAAFVRDSAGNYSDTIWGDGIYIDTEIPIPGTINAGQWILEMDYTPDSTFLEYQWEGFSDNIGIDHFELSIGTNNDTVNIQNWYPTDSIANVKLEGLNLDRDTLYFTYIKAIDSASNHSSVVKTDGIYFDDSEPKVMKVT
;
A
#
# COMPACT_ATOMS: atom_id res chain seq x y z
N SER A 1 -55.04 36.27 -37.05
CA SER A 1 -55.37 35.88 -38.44
C SER A 1 -55.46 37.12 -39.28
N ILE A 2 -54.85 37.13 -40.44
CA ILE A 2 -54.87 38.19 -41.41
C ILE A 2 -56.01 37.87 -42.35
N THR A 3 -57.06 38.76 -42.43
CA THR A 3 -58.25 38.50 -43.19
C THR A 3 -58.56 39.66 -44.20
N ASP A 4 -57.63 40.60 -44.35
CA ASP A 4 -57.85 41.81 -45.17
C ASP A 4 -57.04 41.74 -46.48
N GLU A 5 -57.71 41.72 -47.65
CA GLU A 5 -57.06 41.70 -48.97
C GLU A 5 -56.20 42.95 -49.24
N SER A 6 -56.43 44.06 -48.52
CA SER A 6 -55.63 45.28 -48.65
C SER A 6 -54.19 45.11 -48.11
N LEU A 7 -53.90 44.01 -47.44
CA LEU A 7 -52.58 43.69 -46.91
C LEU A 7 -51.60 43.20 -47.97
N VAL A 8 -52.05 42.63 -49.09
CA VAL A 8 -51.18 42.22 -50.20
C VAL A 8 -50.52 43.45 -50.83
N GLY A 9 -49.17 43.48 -50.80
CA GLY A 9 -48.33 44.60 -51.18
C GLY A 9 -48.03 45.59 -50.04
N GLY A 10 -48.50 45.28 -48.84
CA GLY A 10 -48.02 45.87 -47.56
C GLY A 10 -46.79 45.14 -46.97
N SER A 11 -46.49 45.35 -45.70
CA SER A 11 -45.37 44.71 -45.06
C SER A 11 -45.59 44.33 -43.58
N PHE A 12 -44.85 43.33 -43.11
CA PHE A 12 -44.65 43.05 -41.70
C PHE A 12 -43.32 43.69 -41.24
N GLN A 13 -43.40 44.51 -40.22
CA GLN A 13 -42.23 45.00 -39.54
C GLN A 13 -42.11 44.28 -38.19
N PRO A 14 -41.15 43.39 -38.02
CA PRO A 14 -40.88 42.82 -36.68
C PRO A 14 -40.50 43.92 -35.69
N LEU A 15 -40.96 43.78 -34.45
CA LEU A 15 -40.66 44.69 -33.35
C LEU A 15 -40.10 43.89 -32.17
N ILE A 16 -39.16 44.48 -31.45
CA ILE A 16 -38.52 43.95 -30.28
C ILE A 16 -38.65 44.92 -29.10
N SER A 17 -38.92 44.38 -27.91
CA SER A 17 -38.81 45.12 -26.65
C SER A 17 -37.74 44.47 -25.79
N ILE A 18 -36.77 45.23 -25.35
CA ILE A 18 -35.66 44.78 -24.52
C ILE A 18 -35.81 45.34 -23.11
N GLY A 19 -35.70 44.48 -22.08
CA GLY A 19 -35.81 44.85 -20.68
C GLY A 19 -37.14 45.48 -20.29
N GLY A 20 -38.21 45.23 -21.04
CA GLY A 20 -39.55 45.84 -20.83
C GLY A 20 -39.64 47.28 -21.31
N GLY A 21 -38.75 47.73 -22.17
CA GLY A 21 -38.79 49.02 -22.86
C GLY A 21 -39.88 49.08 -23.92
N GLU A 22 -39.96 50.23 -24.68
CA GLU A 22 -40.85 50.35 -25.83
C GLU A 22 -40.44 49.42 -26.97
N PHE A 23 -41.39 49.05 -27.82
CA PHE A 23 -41.12 48.23 -29.00
C PHE A 23 -40.42 49.04 -30.10
N GLU A 24 -39.27 48.59 -30.52
CA GLU A 24 -38.46 49.17 -31.58
C GLU A 24 -38.48 48.29 -32.85
N ASN A 25 -38.24 48.91 -34.03
CA ASN A 25 -38.13 48.14 -35.26
C ASN A 25 -36.97 47.16 -35.20
N PHE A 26 -37.23 45.90 -35.60
CA PHE A 26 -36.24 44.83 -35.55
C PHE A 26 -36.08 44.19 -36.95
N GLY A 27 -34.89 44.30 -37.53
CA GLY A 27 -34.64 43.84 -38.88
C GLY A 27 -35.35 44.69 -39.96
N SER A 28 -35.36 44.19 -41.17
CA SER A 28 -36.03 44.85 -42.32
C SER A 28 -37.51 44.44 -42.43
N PRO A 29 -38.37 45.35 -42.89
CA PRO A 29 -39.75 44.99 -43.20
C PRO A 29 -39.81 43.87 -44.26
N ILE A 30 -40.79 42.96 -44.12
CA ILE A 30 -41.00 41.83 -45.01
C ILE A 30 -42.26 42.13 -45.81
N GLU A 31 -42.18 42.13 -47.16
CA GLU A 31 -43.36 42.36 -48.07
C GLU A 31 -44.39 41.23 -47.95
N ILE A 32 -45.62 41.60 -47.88
CA ILE A 32 -46.75 40.66 -47.89
C ILE A 32 -47.14 40.39 -49.36
N VAL A 33 -46.61 39.32 -49.92
CA VAL A 33 -46.92 38.92 -51.34
C VAL A 33 -48.21 38.15 -51.47
N GLU A 34 -48.65 37.45 -50.44
CA GLU A 34 -49.94 36.74 -50.37
C GLU A 34 -50.40 36.66 -48.93
N VAL A 35 -51.69 36.50 -48.69
CA VAL A 35 -52.20 36.22 -47.34
C VAL A 35 -52.08 34.70 -47.10
N PRO A 36 -51.30 34.26 -46.10
CA PRO A 36 -51.09 32.83 -45.84
C PRO A 36 -52.44 32.16 -45.51
N GLU A 37 -52.70 30.98 -46.07
CA GLU A 37 -53.89 30.18 -45.76
C GLU A 37 -54.02 29.83 -44.29
N THR A 38 -52.87 29.64 -43.63
CA THR A 38 -52.79 29.34 -42.19
C THR A 38 -52.82 30.57 -41.28
N GLY A 39 -52.74 31.78 -41.84
CA GLY A 39 -52.68 33.03 -41.11
C GLY A 39 -51.41 33.20 -40.27
N SER A 40 -50.36 32.41 -40.55
CA SER A 40 -49.11 32.45 -39.84
C SER A 40 -47.93 32.71 -40.79
N VAL A 41 -46.99 33.56 -40.41
CA VAL A 41 -45.72 33.81 -41.08
C VAL A 41 -44.57 33.44 -40.09
N PHE A 42 -43.61 32.65 -40.56
CA PHE A 42 -42.40 32.35 -39.80
C PHE A 42 -41.30 33.29 -40.25
N LEU A 43 -40.63 33.90 -39.27
CA LEU A 43 -39.50 34.75 -39.49
C LEU A 43 -38.29 34.13 -38.79
N GLU A 44 -37.26 33.84 -39.56
CA GLU A 44 -35.95 33.42 -38.99
C GLU A 44 -35.09 34.66 -38.84
N ILE A 45 -34.60 34.89 -37.63
CA ILE A 45 -33.80 36.04 -37.24
C ILE A 45 -32.40 35.55 -36.90
N SER A 46 -31.37 36.05 -37.56
CA SER A 46 -29.99 35.71 -37.25
C SER A 46 -29.49 36.45 -35.99
N GLY A 47 -28.61 35.82 -35.21
CA GLY A 47 -28.03 36.35 -33.95
C GLY A 47 -27.41 37.74 -34.11
N ASN A 48 -26.73 38.01 -35.22
CA ASN A 48 -26.05 39.32 -35.46
C ASN A 48 -27.05 40.49 -35.55
N ILE A 49 -28.29 40.27 -36.01
CA ILE A 49 -29.33 41.31 -36.04
C ILE A 49 -29.81 41.54 -34.61
N PHE A 50 -29.91 40.48 -33.84
CA PHE A 50 -30.32 40.53 -32.45
C PHE A 50 -29.35 41.35 -31.59
N GLU A 51 -28.04 41.07 -31.70
CA GLU A 51 -26.97 41.77 -31.00
C GLU A 51 -26.86 43.26 -31.41
N SER A 52 -27.38 43.65 -32.57
CA SER A 52 -27.31 45.01 -33.07
C SER A 52 -28.39 45.96 -32.53
N VAL A 53 -29.36 45.46 -31.74
CA VAL A 53 -30.44 46.27 -31.18
C VAL A 53 -29.90 47.15 -30.03
N SER A 54 -30.44 48.37 -29.93
CA SER A 54 -30.07 49.29 -28.84
C SER A 54 -30.48 48.70 -27.47
N ASN A 55 -29.58 48.82 -26.48
CA ASN A 55 -29.73 48.27 -25.13
C ASN A 55 -29.70 46.72 -25.05
N TYR A 56 -29.22 46.02 -26.10
CA TYR A 56 -28.84 44.65 -25.97
C TYR A 56 -27.79 44.48 -24.89
N ALA A 57 -28.01 43.55 -23.98
CA ALA A 57 -27.09 43.23 -22.92
C ALA A 57 -27.35 41.79 -22.46
N ASP A 58 -26.37 41.23 -21.82
CA ASP A 58 -26.49 39.96 -21.13
C ASP A 58 -27.50 40.06 -19.96
N ASN A 59 -28.14 38.92 -19.62
CA ASN A 59 -29.15 38.79 -18.58
C ASN A 59 -30.39 39.70 -18.77
N ILE A 60 -30.82 39.89 -20.00
CA ILE A 60 -31.96 40.75 -20.32
C ILE A 60 -33.16 39.96 -20.86
N ASN A 61 -34.35 40.44 -20.58
CA ASN A 61 -35.59 39.88 -21.10
C ASN A 61 -35.95 40.53 -22.45
N VAL A 62 -36.34 39.69 -23.40
CA VAL A 62 -36.70 40.10 -24.73
C VAL A 62 -38.10 39.59 -25.05
N VAL A 63 -38.91 40.49 -25.63
CA VAL A 63 -40.28 40.18 -26.07
C VAL A 63 -40.43 40.65 -27.52
N PHE A 64 -41.07 39.82 -28.33
CA PHE A 64 -41.34 40.12 -29.74
C PHE A 64 -42.79 40.42 -29.98
N THR A 65 -43.03 41.30 -30.96
CA THR A 65 -44.31 41.53 -31.62
C THR A 65 -44.10 41.91 -33.08
N THR A 66 -45.15 42.27 -33.81
CA THR A 66 -45.01 42.72 -35.15
C THR A 66 -45.92 43.92 -35.39
N LYS A 67 -45.54 44.80 -36.30
CA LYS A 67 -46.37 45.84 -36.85
C LYS A 67 -46.72 45.48 -38.31
N ILE A 68 -47.94 45.56 -38.63
CA ILE A 68 -48.44 45.30 -39.99
C ILE A 68 -48.76 46.66 -40.63
N ILE A 69 -48.29 46.84 -41.87
CA ILE A 69 -48.50 48.04 -42.68
C ILE A 69 -49.20 47.62 -43.94
N ASP A 70 -50.36 48.15 -44.21
CA ASP A 70 -51.07 47.85 -45.43
C ASP A 70 -50.53 48.63 -46.65
N LYS A 71 -50.99 48.31 -47.86
CA LYS A 71 -50.57 48.99 -49.08
C LYS A 71 -50.89 50.49 -49.09
N ALA A 72 -51.88 50.95 -48.31
CA ALA A 72 -52.21 52.36 -48.16
C ALA A 72 -51.39 53.09 -47.13
N GLY A 73 -50.55 52.39 -46.37
CA GLY A 73 -49.71 52.92 -45.31
C GLY A 73 -50.34 52.98 -43.92
N ASN A 74 -51.53 52.35 -43.75
CA ASN A 74 -52.13 52.26 -42.43
C ASN A 74 -51.39 51.22 -41.59
N GLU A 75 -51.14 51.53 -40.32
CA GLU A 75 -50.32 50.68 -39.40
C GLU A 75 -51.17 50.11 -38.27
N THR A 76 -50.89 48.87 -37.91
CA THR A 76 -51.45 48.23 -36.73
C THR A 76 -50.32 47.40 -36.05
N GLN A 77 -50.15 47.54 -34.75
CA GLN A 77 -49.22 46.71 -33.95
C GLN A 77 -49.98 45.51 -33.40
N GLY A 78 -49.45 44.35 -33.60
CA GLY A 78 -49.92 43.12 -32.99
C GLY A 78 -49.68 43.09 -31.45
N LEU A 79 -50.43 42.23 -30.78
CA LEU A 79 -50.20 41.95 -29.41
C LEU A 79 -49.12 40.89 -29.32
N SER A 80 -48.14 41.03 -28.36
CA SER A 80 -47.25 39.92 -27.99
C SER A 80 -48.05 38.81 -27.35
N ASP A 81 -47.69 37.57 -27.59
CA ASP A 81 -48.24 36.40 -26.87
C ASP A 81 -47.72 36.27 -25.43
N GLY A 82 -46.84 37.16 -25.02
CA GLY A 82 -46.22 37.17 -23.69
C GLY A 82 -45.03 36.24 -23.51
N THR A 83 -44.58 35.59 -24.60
CA THR A 83 -43.36 34.79 -24.55
C THR A 83 -42.17 35.69 -24.30
N ILE A 84 -41.40 35.37 -23.26
CA ILE A 84 -40.18 36.07 -22.85
C ILE A 84 -38.99 35.19 -23.17
N ILE A 85 -38.04 35.75 -23.91
CA ILE A 85 -36.73 35.11 -24.14
C ILE A 85 -35.73 35.77 -23.17
N HIS A 86 -35.06 34.96 -22.40
CA HIS A 86 -33.90 35.39 -21.61
C HIS A 86 -32.64 35.28 -22.47
N VAL A 87 -31.87 36.36 -22.51
CA VAL A 87 -30.55 36.36 -23.11
C VAL A 87 -29.53 36.05 -22.01
N ASP A 88 -28.69 35.10 -22.26
CA ASP A 88 -27.61 34.71 -21.34
C ASP A 88 -26.39 34.31 -22.20
N GLU A 89 -25.34 35.09 -22.12
CA GLU A 89 -24.06 34.89 -22.80
C GLU A 89 -22.93 34.59 -21.81
N ILE A 90 -23.23 34.53 -20.54
CA ILE A 90 -22.24 34.22 -19.49
C ILE A 90 -21.87 32.75 -19.57
N ILE A 91 -20.59 32.49 -19.69
CA ILE A 91 -20.07 31.12 -19.65
C ILE A 91 -20.03 30.66 -18.21
N PRO A 92 -20.68 29.51 -17.86
CA PRO A 92 -20.67 29.02 -16.50
C PRO A 92 -19.28 28.61 -16.08
N THR A 93 -18.95 28.89 -14.82
CA THR A 93 -17.68 28.52 -14.16
C THR A 93 -17.92 27.76 -12.85
N LEU A 94 -16.91 27.06 -12.37
CA LEU A 94 -16.97 26.43 -11.06
C LEU A 94 -16.28 27.29 -9.99
N ASP A 95 -16.97 27.50 -8.87
CA ASP A 95 -16.42 28.13 -7.68
C ASP A 95 -15.51 27.15 -6.90
N SER A 96 -15.87 25.86 -6.91
CA SER A 96 -15.06 24.81 -6.34
C SER A 96 -15.37 23.45 -6.96
N ILE A 97 -14.38 22.54 -6.92
CA ILE A 97 -14.53 21.13 -7.23
C ILE A 97 -13.54 20.33 -6.39
N GLY A 98 -14.03 19.25 -5.76
CA GLY A 98 -13.25 18.30 -4.97
C GLY A 98 -13.59 16.85 -5.30
N ILE A 99 -12.63 15.96 -5.02
CA ILE A 99 -12.78 14.51 -5.14
C ILE A 99 -12.58 13.85 -3.78
N SER A 100 -13.36 12.83 -3.46
CA SER A 100 -13.29 12.13 -2.19
C SER A 100 -13.62 10.64 -2.34
N THR A 101 -13.35 9.88 -1.30
CA THR A 101 -13.78 8.48 -1.16
C THR A 101 -14.47 8.27 0.19
N ASN A 102 -15.37 7.30 0.26
CA ASN A 102 -16.01 6.87 1.51
C ASN A 102 -15.24 5.77 2.23
N ASN A 103 -13.99 5.47 1.83
CA ASN A 103 -13.14 4.51 2.54
C ASN A 103 -12.92 4.96 3.99
N ALA A 104 -13.33 4.13 4.95
CA ALA A 104 -13.28 4.45 6.36
C ALA A 104 -11.85 4.52 6.93
N LEU A 105 -10.87 3.96 6.22
CA LEU A 105 -9.47 3.86 6.65
C LEU A 105 -8.59 4.96 6.06
N SER A 106 -8.91 5.38 4.85
CA SER A 106 -8.09 6.32 4.11
C SER A 106 -8.98 7.31 3.36
N GLY A 107 -8.76 8.59 3.57
CA GLY A 107 -9.42 9.62 2.76
C GLY A 107 -8.88 9.73 1.32
N ASN A 108 -7.76 9.05 1.02
CA ASN A 108 -7.03 9.21 -0.24
C ASN A 108 -6.98 7.93 -1.09
N TRP A 109 -7.37 6.77 -0.55
CA TRP A 109 -7.36 5.50 -1.25
C TRP A 109 -8.73 4.83 -1.18
N ALA A 110 -9.17 4.27 -2.28
CA ALA A 110 -10.40 3.50 -2.42
C ALA A 110 -10.08 2.08 -2.88
N THR A 111 -10.81 1.10 -2.34
CA THR A 111 -10.76 -0.30 -2.77
C THR A 111 -12.14 -0.77 -3.23
N THR A 112 -12.27 -2.04 -3.58
CA THR A 112 -13.56 -2.62 -3.99
C THR A 112 -14.65 -2.38 -2.95
N SER A 113 -15.83 -1.97 -3.43
CA SER A 113 -17.00 -1.59 -2.63
C SER A 113 -16.97 -0.17 -2.07
N ASP A 114 -15.87 0.55 -2.15
CA ASP A 114 -15.85 1.97 -1.86
C ASP A 114 -16.45 2.77 -3.02
N ASN A 115 -16.86 4.01 -2.73
CA ASN A 115 -17.29 4.96 -3.74
C ASN A 115 -16.27 6.08 -3.87
N ILE A 116 -16.09 6.53 -5.12
CA ILE A 116 -15.40 7.76 -5.45
C ILE A 116 -16.44 8.79 -5.80
N ALA A 117 -16.38 9.96 -5.19
CA ALA A 117 -17.32 11.05 -5.37
C ALA A 117 -16.63 12.31 -5.90
N LEU A 118 -17.32 13.03 -6.80
CA LEU A 118 -17.03 14.41 -7.17
C LEU A 118 -18.14 15.30 -6.63
N GLU A 119 -17.74 16.38 -5.98
CA GLU A 119 -18.63 17.46 -5.53
C GLU A 119 -18.13 18.78 -6.10
N TRP A 120 -19.03 19.59 -6.66
CA TRP A 120 -18.67 20.89 -7.20
C TRP A 120 -19.74 21.93 -6.97
N ILE A 121 -19.33 23.19 -6.97
CA ILE A 121 -20.20 24.36 -6.85
C ILE A 121 -19.99 25.22 -8.10
N SER A 122 -21.09 25.59 -8.77
CA SER A 122 -21.09 26.48 -9.92
C SER A 122 -21.43 27.92 -9.52
N ASN A 123 -20.97 28.88 -10.28
CA ASN A 123 -21.31 30.31 -10.12
C ASN A 123 -22.80 30.56 -10.41
N GLU A 124 -23.43 29.70 -11.22
CA GLU A 124 -24.84 29.77 -11.63
C GLU A 124 -25.50 28.39 -11.72
N GLY A 125 -26.80 28.34 -12.02
CA GLY A 125 -27.52 27.08 -12.19
C GLY A 125 -27.13 26.40 -13.51
N LEU A 126 -26.66 25.18 -13.42
CA LEU A 126 -26.38 24.35 -14.59
C LEU A 126 -27.63 23.57 -14.98
N ASN A 127 -27.95 23.55 -16.26
CA ASN A 127 -29.13 22.81 -16.76
C ASN A 127 -28.73 21.41 -17.27
N ASN A 128 -27.49 21.27 -17.75
CA ASN A 128 -26.96 19.99 -18.22
C ASN A 128 -25.50 19.79 -17.81
N VAL A 129 -25.26 18.71 -17.08
CA VAL A 129 -23.94 18.12 -17.03
C VAL A 129 -23.80 17.26 -18.28
N ILE A 130 -23.01 17.74 -19.25
CA ILE A 130 -22.89 17.13 -20.58
C ILE A 130 -22.21 15.77 -20.49
N SER A 131 -21.16 15.67 -19.69
CA SER A 131 -20.38 14.43 -19.47
C SER A 131 -19.61 14.48 -18.20
N ILE A 132 -19.67 13.41 -17.42
CA ILE A 132 -18.78 13.14 -16.28
C ILE A 132 -18.08 11.81 -16.54
N ILE A 133 -16.76 11.83 -16.48
CA ILE A 133 -15.94 10.64 -16.58
C ILE A 133 -15.09 10.58 -15.30
N ILE A 134 -15.11 9.46 -14.59
CA ILE A 134 -14.26 9.19 -13.43
C ILE A 134 -13.54 7.87 -13.67
N ASN A 135 -12.22 7.91 -13.78
CA ASN A 135 -11.37 6.75 -14.04
C ASN A 135 -11.91 5.90 -15.21
N ASP A 136 -12.02 6.55 -16.40
CA ASP A 136 -12.53 5.99 -17.68
C ASP A 136 -13.98 5.52 -17.67
N THR A 137 -14.71 5.73 -16.58
CA THR A 137 -16.13 5.37 -16.46
C THR A 137 -17.01 6.59 -16.65
N THR A 138 -17.92 6.55 -17.65
CA THR A 138 -18.90 7.60 -17.85
C THR A 138 -20.04 7.48 -16.84
N ILE A 139 -20.35 8.60 -16.18
CA ILE A 139 -21.44 8.74 -15.23
C ILE A 139 -22.62 9.44 -15.93
N VAL A 140 -23.80 8.88 -15.79
CA VAL A 140 -25.01 9.39 -16.53
C VAL A 140 -25.79 10.40 -15.71
N ASN A 141 -25.70 10.37 -14.39
CA ASN A 141 -26.51 11.20 -13.50
C ASN A 141 -25.64 11.92 -12.47
N ALA A 142 -25.94 13.19 -12.25
CA ALA A 142 -25.47 13.95 -11.09
C ALA A 142 -26.68 14.39 -10.27
N ASP A 143 -26.58 14.35 -8.96
CA ASP A 143 -27.58 14.95 -8.07
C ASP A 143 -27.35 16.45 -8.00
N GLU A 144 -28.43 17.24 -8.12
CA GLU A 144 -28.38 18.70 -8.13
C GLU A 144 -29.22 19.29 -7.00
N SER A 145 -28.64 20.26 -6.33
CA SER A 145 -29.35 21.10 -5.36
C SER A 145 -28.97 22.56 -5.59
N GLY A 146 -29.62 23.19 -6.60
CA GLY A 146 -29.32 24.56 -7.01
C GLY A 146 -27.94 24.67 -7.66
N LYS A 147 -26.97 25.27 -6.96
CA LYS A 147 -25.60 25.45 -7.44
C LYS A 147 -24.62 24.36 -6.96
N VAL A 148 -25.07 23.47 -6.07
CA VAL A 148 -24.27 22.36 -5.53
C VAL A 148 -24.61 21.09 -6.28
N HIS A 149 -23.61 20.43 -6.77
CA HIS A 149 -23.74 19.22 -7.59
C HIS A 149 -22.88 18.11 -6.99
N TYR A 150 -23.35 16.88 -7.10
CA TYR A 150 -22.70 15.70 -6.55
C TYR A 150 -22.88 14.51 -7.49
N THR A 151 -21.83 13.72 -7.62
CA THR A 151 -21.91 12.41 -8.27
C THR A 151 -20.96 11.43 -7.60
N GLN A 152 -21.24 10.14 -7.73
CA GLN A 152 -20.37 9.08 -7.24
C GLN A 152 -20.45 7.84 -8.10
N ARG A 153 -19.40 7.03 -8.03
CA ARG A 153 -19.38 5.68 -8.58
C ARG A 153 -18.68 4.70 -7.64
N ALA A 154 -19.13 3.45 -7.67
CA ALA A 154 -18.45 2.38 -6.94
C ALA A 154 -17.17 1.93 -7.67
N VAL A 155 -16.15 1.59 -6.88
CA VAL A 155 -14.92 0.95 -7.35
C VAL A 155 -15.18 -0.53 -7.60
N ASN A 156 -14.68 -1.04 -8.71
CA ASN A 156 -14.80 -2.44 -9.09
C ASN A 156 -13.44 -3.09 -9.39
N LEU A 157 -13.42 -4.45 -9.45
CA LEU A 157 -12.21 -5.25 -9.70
C LEU A 157 -11.55 -5.02 -11.08
N ASN A 158 -12.20 -4.32 -12.00
CA ASN A 158 -11.66 -4.03 -13.33
C ASN A 158 -11.18 -2.57 -13.48
N ASP A 159 -11.23 -1.80 -12.40
CA ASP A 159 -10.75 -0.42 -12.42
C ASP A 159 -9.23 -0.38 -12.56
N THR A 160 -8.72 0.62 -13.24
CA THR A 160 -7.30 0.89 -13.33
C THR A 160 -6.82 1.42 -11.98
N GLU A 161 -5.81 0.78 -11.42
CA GLU A 161 -5.20 1.18 -10.15
C GLU A 161 -4.30 2.40 -10.30
N GLY A 162 -4.09 3.10 -9.19
CA GLY A 162 -3.31 4.32 -9.12
C GLY A 162 -4.17 5.58 -8.99
N PRO A 163 -3.63 6.76 -9.30
CA PRO A 163 -4.35 8.03 -9.18
C PRO A 163 -5.61 8.08 -10.05
N VAL A 164 -6.73 8.47 -9.44
CA VAL A 164 -8.00 8.66 -10.16
C VAL A 164 -7.93 9.92 -11.02
N THR A 165 -8.31 9.77 -12.28
CA THR A 165 -8.53 10.88 -13.20
C THR A 165 -10.00 11.17 -13.38
N PHE A 166 -10.37 12.41 -13.68
CA PHE A 166 -11.73 12.75 -14.02
C PHE A 166 -11.79 13.82 -15.13
N SER A 167 -12.96 13.94 -15.72
CA SER A 167 -13.29 14.97 -16.70
C SER A 167 -14.74 15.36 -16.53
N LEU A 168 -15.01 16.66 -16.38
CA LEU A 168 -16.34 17.24 -16.18
C LEU A 168 -16.61 18.30 -17.25
N PHE A 169 -17.66 18.05 -18.08
CA PHE A 169 -18.22 18.98 -19.03
C PHE A 169 -19.60 19.39 -18.59
N PHE A 170 -19.92 20.69 -18.68
CA PHE A 170 -21.20 21.26 -18.27
C PHE A 170 -21.59 22.43 -19.12
N SER A 171 -22.89 22.77 -19.10
CA SER A 171 -23.45 23.97 -19.71
C SER A 171 -24.56 24.56 -18.82
N ASP A 172 -24.83 25.86 -19.00
CA ASP A 172 -25.97 26.51 -18.38
C ASP A 172 -27.29 26.21 -19.11
N SER A 173 -28.37 26.88 -18.69
CA SER A 173 -29.70 26.72 -19.28
C SER A 173 -29.84 27.39 -20.66
N ALA A 174 -28.98 28.33 -21.01
CA ALA A 174 -28.94 28.98 -22.31
C ALA A 174 -28.13 28.18 -23.34
N GLY A 175 -27.30 27.23 -22.90
CA GLY A 175 -26.45 26.38 -23.74
C GLY A 175 -25.00 26.86 -23.81
N ASN A 176 -24.60 27.87 -23.03
CA ASN A 176 -23.23 28.28 -22.94
C ASN A 176 -22.39 27.17 -22.27
N GLN A 177 -21.27 26.80 -22.88
CA GLN A 177 -20.44 25.69 -22.43
C GLN A 177 -19.31 26.19 -21.52
N GLY A 178 -19.22 25.62 -20.32
CA GLY A 178 -18.07 25.81 -19.45
C GLY A 178 -16.81 25.12 -19.97
N ALA A 179 -15.67 25.45 -19.36
CA ALA A 179 -14.41 24.77 -19.64
C ALA A 179 -14.48 23.31 -19.18
N ASN A 180 -13.76 22.42 -19.88
CA ASN A 180 -13.56 21.07 -19.39
C ASN A 180 -12.66 21.09 -18.13
N ILE A 181 -13.15 20.53 -17.02
CA ILE A 181 -12.43 20.46 -15.74
C ILE A 181 -11.86 19.08 -15.53
N THR A 182 -10.58 19.00 -15.28
CA THR A 182 -9.82 17.75 -15.05
C THR A 182 -9.00 17.75 -13.78
N GLU A 183 -9.00 18.85 -13.03
CA GLU A 183 -8.26 19.03 -11.78
C GLU A 183 -9.20 19.57 -10.70
N THR A 184 -8.94 19.21 -9.45
CA THR A 184 -9.65 19.75 -8.28
C THR A 184 -9.15 21.14 -7.92
N SER A 185 -10.04 22.00 -7.42
CA SER A 185 -9.65 23.35 -6.99
C SER A 185 -9.13 23.41 -5.55
N ASP A 186 -9.45 22.39 -4.74
CA ASP A 186 -9.05 22.26 -3.33
C ASP A 186 -7.78 21.41 -3.13
N GLY A 187 -7.22 20.85 -4.21
CA GLY A 187 -6.06 19.97 -4.18
C GLY A 187 -6.35 18.55 -3.69
N SER A 188 -7.62 18.18 -3.53
CA SER A 188 -8.01 16.81 -3.14
C SER A 188 -7.63 15.81 -4.24
N THR A 189 -7.22 14.60 -3.82
CA THR A 189 -6.87 13.49 -4.70
C THR A 189 -7.34 12.18 -4.11
N VAL A 190 -7.71 11.23 -4.97
CA VAL A 190 -8.03 9.86 -4.60
C VAL A 190 -7.27 8.90 -5.51
N GLY A 191 -6.77 7.79 -4.98
CA GLY A 191 -6.24 6.67 -5.73
C GLY A 191 -7.13 5.44 -5.58
N ILE A 192 -7.03 4.51 -6.53
CA ILE A 192 -7.64 3.18 -6.46
C ILE A 192 -6.53 2.16 -6.22
N ASP A 193 -6.76 1.30 -5.26
CA ASP A 193 -5.95 0.12 -4.99
C ASP A 193 -6.86 -1.06 -4.64
N ILE A 194 -6.93 -2.04 -5.52
CA ILE A 194 -7.74 -3.24 -5.39
C ILE A 194 -6.90 -4.50 -5.25
N SER A 195 -5.59 -4.34 -5.34
CA SER A 195 -4.62 -5.42 -5.18
C SER A 195 -4.35 -5.70 -3.71
N ASN A 196 -4.15 -6.97 -3.38
CA ASN A 196 -3.73 -7.34 -2.04
C ASN A 196 -2.23 -7.10 -1.87
N PRO A 197 -1.79 -6.61 -0.72
CA PRO A 197 -0.37 -6.57 -0.38
C PRO A 197 0.19 -7.98 -0.27
N SER A 198 1.49 -8.13 -0.38
CA SER A 198 2.18 -9.42 -0.26
C SER A 198 3.00 -9.53 1.01
N ILE A 199 3.08 -10.75 1.55
CA ILE A 199 4.02 -11.16 2.59
C ILE A 199 4.67 -12.46 2.10
N ASN A 200 6.02 -12.53 2.04
CA ASN A 200 6.70 -13.55 1.25
C ASN A 200 7.60 -14.49 2.04
N SER A 201 8.03 -14.11 3.22
CA SER A 201 8.86 -14.95 4.08
C SER A 201 8.51 -14.70 5.53
N LEU A 202 8.59 -15.72 6.35
CA LEU A 202 8.51 -15.64 7.79
C LEU A 202 9.65 -16.45 8.36
N MET A 203 10.38 -15.86 9.30
CA MET A 203 11.48 -16.46 10.02
C MET A 203 11.23 -16.32 11.51
N GLU A 204 11.46 -17.41 12.25
CA GLU A 204 11.26 -17.50 13.69
C GLU A 204 12.60 -17.57 14.39
N GLY A 205 12.88 -16.66 15.34
CA GLY A 205 14.13 -16.73 16.07
C GLY A 205 14.69 -15.37 16.50
N PHE A 206 15.96 -15.12 16.20
CA PHE A 206 16.66 -13.89 16.54
C PHE A 206 17.55 -13.42 15.38
N ASP A 207 17.83 -12.13 15.33
CA ASP A 207 18.73 -11.51 14.35
C ASP A 207 18.45 -11.87 12.88
N ASN A 208 17.18 -12.03 12.54
CA ASN A 208 16.75 -12.39 11.17
C ASN A 208 17.31 -13.77 10.72
N LEU A 209 17.57 -14.64 11.67
CA LEU A 209 17.88 -16.05 11.47
C LEU A 209 16.62 -16.89 11.65
N ASP A 210 16.62 -18.06 11.05
CA ASP A 210 15.52 -19.02 11.12
C ASP A 210 16.05 -20.39 11.62
N PRO A 211 16.46 -20.45 12.91
CA PRO A 211 17.01 -21.68 13.45
C PRO A 211 15.90 -22.68 13.75
N LYS A 212 16.16 -23.94 13.43
CA LYS A 212 15.23 -25.02 13.79
C LYS A 212 15.07 -25.20 15.30
N TYR A 213 16.15 -24.93 16.06
CA TYR A 213 16.23 -25.10 17.52
C TYR A 213 16.62 -23.78 18.18
N TYR A 214 16.08 -23.51 19.36
CA TYR A 214 16.28 -22.24 20.04
C TYR A 214 16.38 -22.43 21.57
N ASN A 215 17.44 -21.90 22.17
CA ASN A 215 17.72 -22.07 23.59
C ASN A 215 17.12 -20.99 24.52
N ASN A 216 16.12 -20.26 24.04
CA ASN A 216 15.48 -19.22 24.82
C ASN A 216 13.99 -19.49 24.96
N SER A 217 13.52 -19.68 26.19
CA SER A 217 12.12 -19.90 26.51
C SER A 217 11.34 -18.63 26.84
N ASP A 218 12.00 -17.48 26.87
CA ASP A 218 11.42 -16.21 27.33
C ASP A 218 11.03 -15.28 26.18
N THR A 219 11.69 -15.40 25.01
CA THR A 219 11.49 -14.50 23.88
C THR A 219 11.39 -15.24 22.56
N ILE A 220 10.50 -14.80 21.69
CA ILE A 220 10.51 -15.13 20.25
C ILE A 220 10.32 -13.83 19.47
N THR A 221 11.11 -13.66 18.40
CA THR A 221 10.94 -12.60 17.42
C THR A 221 10.64 -13.24 16.06
N LEU A 222 9.67 -12.69 15.37
CA LEU A 222 9.32 -13.06 14.01
C LEU A 222 9.83 -11.98 13.06
N TYR A 223 10.36 -12.38 11.91
CA TYR A 223 10.80 -11.50 10.83
C TYR A 223 10.10 -11.92 9.54
N TRP A 224 9.69 -10.95 8.71
CA TRP A 224 9.04 -11.22 7.44
C TRP A 224 9.47 -10.20 6.39
N SER A 225 9.23 -10.52 5.12
CA SER A 225 9.30 -9.56 4.02
C SER A 225 7.91 -9.24 3.51
N GLN A 226 7.65 -7.96 3.27
CA GLN A 226 6.35 -7.46 2.87
C GLN A 226 6.50 -6.41 1.76
N ASP A 227 5.51 -6.32 0.88
CA ASP A 227 5.48 -5.35 -0.20
C ASP A 227 4.05 -5.01 -0.62
N ASP A 228 3.86 -3.74 -0.94
CA ASP A 228 2.69 -3.22 -1.64
C ASP A 228 3.11 -2.07 -2.54
N ALA A 229 2.76 -2.16 -3.82
CA ALA A 229 3.25 -1.27 -4.87
C ALA A 229 2.38 -0.03 -5.09
N ILE A 230 1.13 -0.02 -4.61
CA ILE A 230 0.13 0.99 -4.96
C ILE A 230 -0.13 1.95 -3.80
N SER A 231 -0.76 1.48 -2.73
CA SER A 231 -1.11 2.32 -1.58
C SER A 231 -0.14 2.23 -0.41
N GLY A 232 0.76 1.22 -0.44
CA GLY A 232 1.76 0.94 0.58
C GLY A 232 1.19 0.25 1.82
N ILE A 233 2.07 -0.45 2.55
CA ILE A 233 1.71 -1.15 3.78
C ILE A 233 1.28 -0.14 4.85
N ARG A 234 0.14 -0.39 5.47
CA ARG A 234 -0.42 0.39 6.59
C ARG A 234 -0.19 -0.27 7.93
N GLU A 235 -0.45 -1.56 8.02
CA GLU A 235 -0.43 -2.32 9.27
C GLU A 235 0.05 -3.74 9.03
N THR A 236 0.76 -4.28 10.01
CA THR A 236 1.13 -5.69 10.06
C THR A 236 0.50 -6.33 11.29
N TYR A 237 0.11 -7.59 11.17
CA TYR A 237 -0.37 -8.40 12.28
C TYR A 237 0.45 -9.67 12.37
N TYR A 238 0.86 -10.05 13.59
CA TYR A 238 1.61 -11.26 13.85
C TYR A 238 1.07 -12.00 15.07
N GLY A 239 1.26 -13.31 15.10
CA GLY A 239 0.75 -14.20 16.13
C GLY A 239 1.65 -15.39 16.36
N LEU A 240 1.45 -16.13 17.46
CA LEU A 240 2.22 -17.31 17.82
C LEU A 240 1.27 -18.43 18.27
N GLY A 241 1.48 -19.62 17.76
CA GLY A 241 0.70 -20.80 18.09
C GLY A 241 1.52 -21.96 18.64
N THR A 242 0.83 -22.89 19.32
CA THR A 242 1.40 -24.18 19.79
C THR A 242 1.20 -25.31 18.78
N GLN A 243 0.48 -25.04 17.68
CA GLN A 243 0.22 -25.98 16.60
C GLN A 243 0.34 -25.25 15.25
N PRO A 244 0.67 -25.94 14.16
CA PRO A 244 0.68 -25.34 12.83
C PRO A 244 -0.66 -24.67 12.50
N ASN A 245 -0.59 -23.48 11.91
CA ASN A 245 -1.74 -22.69 11.49
C ASN A 245 -2.68 -22.26 12.63
N THR A 246 -2.15 -22.06 13.82
CA THR A 246 -2.86 -21.47 14.97
C THR A 246 -2.13 -20.27 15.55
N THR A 247 -2.87 -19.44 16.28
CA THR A 247 -2.34 -18.32 17.08
C THR A 247 -2.94 -18.39 18.49
N ASP A 248 -2.95 -19.60 19.05
CA ASP A 248 -3.58 -19.93 20.32
C ASP A 248 -2.75 -19.52 21.54
N LEU A 249 -1.44 -19.33 21.40
CA LEU A 249 -0.57 -18.85 22.45
C LEU A 249 -0.57 -17.31 22.51
N MET A 250 -0.28 -16.66 21.41
CA MET A 250 -0.33 -15.20 21.28
C MET A 250 -1.23 -14.85 20.10
N SER A 251 -2.40 -14.28 20.40
CA SER A 251 -3.34 -13.83 19.38
C SER A 251 -2.77 -12.66 18.56
N TRP A 252 -3.40 -12.36 17.43
CA TRP A 252 -2.97 -11.33 16.51
C TRP A 252 -2.63 -10.01 17.20
N THR A 253 -1.37 -9.61 17.09
CA THR A 253 -0.79 -8.39 17.67
C THR A 253 -0.49 -7.42 16.52
N PRO A 254 -0.92 -6.14 16.59
CA PRO A 254 -0.57 -5.16 15.59
C PRO A 254 0.91 -4.76 15.69
N GLY A 255 1.60 -4.67 14.55
CA GLY A 255 3.03 -4.38 14.41
C GLY A 255 3.34 -3.09 13.65
N GLU A 256 2.37 -2.18 13.48
CA GLU A 256 2.50 -0.99 12.62
C GLU A 256 2.97 -1.37 11.21
N THR A 257 3.99 -0.68 10.66
CA THR A 257 4.57 -0.96 9.33
C THR A 257 5.89 -1.72 9.40
N ASN A 258 6.26 -2.23 10.59
CA ASN A 258 7.49 -2.98 10.76
C ASN A 258 7.43 -4.33 10.06
N ASN A 259 8.59 -4.82 9.66
CA ASN A 259 8.78 -6.14 9.08
C ASN A 259 9.32 -7.17 10.11
N PHE A 260 9.12 -6.89 11.37
CA PHE A 260 9.42 -7.77 12.49
C PHE A 260 8.49 -7.46 13.67
N GLY A 261 8.32 -8.44 14.53
CA GLY A 261 7.59 -8.31 15.79
C GLY A 261 7.91 -9.48 16.72
N GLY A 262 7.62 -9.34 18.00
CA GLY A 262 7.92 -10.41 18.94
C GLY A 262 7.40 -10.13 20.35
N TRP A 263 7.65 -11.06 21.22
CA TRP A 263 7.20 -11.03 22.59
C TRP A 263 8.34 -11.36 23.54
N ASN A 264 8.28 -10.79 24.73
CA ASN A 264 9.15 -11.08 25.86
C ASN A 264 8.30 -11.60 27.01
N ASN A 265 8.93 -12.23 27.99
CA ASN A 265 8.29 -12.86 29.14
C ASN A 265 7.29 -13.95 28.72
N LEU A 266 7.64 -14.70 27.69
CA LEU A 266 6.99 -15.94 27.34
C LEU A 266 7.46 -17.03 28.34
N GLU A 267 6.62 -17.95 28.64
CA GLU A 267 6.99 -19.14 29.45
C GLU A 267 6.88 -20.36 28.54
N LEU A 268 7.77 -20.42 27.52
CA LEU A 268 7.77 -21.51 26.54
C LEU A 268 8.29 -22.77 27.18
N GLU A 269 7.59 -23.86 26.94
CA GLU A 269 7.97 -25.16 27.48
C GLU A 269 9.11 -25.77 26.66
N ASN A 270 10.10 -26.34 27.36
CA ASN A 270 11.18 -27.11 26.74
C ASN A 270 10.61 -28.32 25.95
N GLU A 271 11.31 -28.72 24.88
CA GLU A 271 10.91 -29.83 23.98
C GLU A 271 9.58 -29.59 23.22
N ASN A 272 9.10 -28.34 23.15
CA ASN A 272 7.91 -27.98 22.38
C ASN A 272 8.24 -27.12 21.17
N GLN A 273 7.44 -27.26 20.14
CA GLN A 273 7.55 -26.45 18.91
C GLN A 273 6.46 -25.36 18.88
N TYR A 274 6.86 -24.16 18.47
CA TYR A 274 5.99 -22.99 18.36
C TYR A 274 6.02 -22.46 16.94
N TYR A 275 4.88 -21.92 16.46
CA TYR A 275 4.68 -21.55 15.07
C TYR A 275 4.28 -20.10 14.97
N GLY A 276 5.09 -19.31 14.27
CA GLY A 276 4.80 -17.93 13.95
C GLY A 276 3.76 -17.80 12.83
N ALA A 277 3.08 -16.66 12.83
CA ALA A 277 2.18 -16.28 11.75
C ALA A 277 2.23 -14.77 11.54
N ALA A 278 2.04 -14.32 10.30
CA ALA A 278 1.91 -12.90 10.00
C ALA A 278 1.02 -12.66 8.77
N PHE A 279 0.34 -11.51 8.73
CA PHE A 279 -0.32 -10.96 7.56
C PHE A 279 -0.23 -9.43 7.59
N VAL A 280 -0.41 -8.80 6.44
CA VAL A 280 -0.33 -7.35 6.29
C VAL A 280 -1.59 -6.76 5.70
N ARG A 281 -1.81 -5.48 5.94
CA ARG A 281 -2.88 -4.67 5.41
C ARG A 281 -2.30 -3.41 4.78
N ASP A 282 -2.75 -3.06 3.57
CA ASP A 282 -2.36 -1.85 2.88
C ASP A 282 -3.15 -0.61 3.32
N SER A 283 -2.84 0.55 2.72
CA SER A 283 -3.51 1.81 3.04
C SER A 283 -4.90 1.95 2.42
N ALA A 284 -5.23 1.16 1.40
CA ALA A 284 -6.58 1.07 0.84
C ALA A 284 -7.50 0.14 1.64
N GLY A 285 -6.91 -0.79 2.42
CA GLY A 285 -7.63 -1.71 3.30
C GLY A 285 -7.65 -3.15 2.84
N ASN A 286 -6.92 -3.51 1.78
CA ASN A 286 -6.80 -4.89 1.32
C ASN A 286 -5.85 -5.67 2.25
N TYR A 287 -6.05 -6.98 2.36
CA TYR A 287 -5.27 -7.87 3.21
C TYR A 287 -4.47 -8.86 2.38
N SER A 288 -3.24 -9.15 2.82
CA SER A 288 -2.50 -10.29 2.28
C SER A 288 -3.13 -11.63 2.73
N ASP A 289 -2.71 -12.72 2.10
CA ASP A 289 -2.82 -14.03 2.72
C ASP A 289 -1.98 -14.07 4.01
N THR A 290 -2.34 -14.97 4.94
CA THR A 290 -1.53 -15.23 6.13
C THR A 290 -0.38 -16.15 5.75
N ILE A 291 0.85 -15.73 6.09
CA ILE A 291 2.02 -16.61 6.06
C ILE A 291 2.17 -17.29 7.42
N TRP A 292 2.55 -18.56 7.39
CA TRP A 292 2.79 -19.40 8.57
C TRP A 292 4.24 -19.87 8.56
N GLY A 293 4.89 -19.82 9.73
CA GLY A 293 6.23 -20.37 9.93
C GLY A 293 6.23 -21.89 9.92
N ASP A 294 7.42 -22.47 9.75
CA ASP A 294 7.63 -23.93 9.83
C ASP A 294 7.90 -24.41 11.25
N GLY A 295 8.06 -23.47 12.18
CA GLY A 295 8.09 -23.65 13.61
C GLY A 295 9.49 -23.81 14.20
N ILE A 296 9.67 -23.19 15.35
CA ILE A 296 10.90 -23.19 16.14
C ILE A 296 10.74 -24.12 17.35
N TYR A 297 11.68 -25.03 17.54
CA TYR A 297 11.73 -25.98 18.66
C TYR A 297 12.53 -25.39 19.82
N ILE A 298 11.92 -25.33 21.00
CA ILE A 298 12.57 -24.81 22.20
C ILE A 298 13.36 -25.95 22.87
N ASP A 299 14.67 -25.73 23.02
CA ASP A 299 15.56 -26.59 23.77
C ASP A 299 16.49 -25.80 24.66
N THR A 300 16.28 -25.88 25.94
CA THR A 300 17.04 -25.21 26.99
C THR A 300 17.90 -26.19 27.81
N GLU A 301 17.91 -27.48 27.44
CA GLU A 301 18.73 -28.46 28.07
C GLU A 301 20.17 -28.33 27.60
N ILE A 302 21.10 -28.48 28.53
CA ILE A 302 22.53 -28.46 28.20
C ILE A 302 22.99 -29.91 27.92
N PRO A 303 23.90 -30.14 26.97
CA PRO A 303 24.45 -31.46 26.70
C PRO A 303 25.05 -32.09 27.93
N ILE A 304 24.82 -33.39 28.10
CA ILE A 304 25.45 -34.20 29.16
C ILE A 304 26.95 -34.34 28.83
N PRO A 305 27.87 -33.96 29.75
CA PRO A 305 29.29 -34.07 29.51
C PRO A 305 29.75 -35.53 29.49
N GLY A 306 30.70 -35.80 28.62
CA GLY A 306 31.39 -37.08 28.54
C GLY A 306 32.76 -37.06 29.21
N THR A 307 33.70 -37.80 28.60
CA THR A 307 35.11 -37.86 29.01
C THR A 307 36.03 -37.57 27.84
N ILE A 308 37.21 -37.00 28.09
CA ILE A 308 38.26 -36.76 27.10
C ILE A 308 39.56 -37.40 27.54
N ASN A 309 40.27 -38.06 26.62
CA ASN A 309 41.57 -38.68 26.84
C ASN A 309 42.58 -38.12 25.84
N ALA A 310 43.83 -37.94 26.29
CA ALA A 310 44.97 -37.63 25.45
C ALA A 310 45.52 -38.90 24.81
N GLY A 311 45.83 -38.85 23.50
CA GLY A 311 46.42 -39.95 22.74
C GLY A 311 45.48 -40.64 21.75
N GLN A 312 45.99 -41.60 20.99
CA GLN A 312 45.26 -42.41 20.02
C GLN A 312 44.78 -43.72 20.67
N TRP A 313 43.47 -44.06 20.50
CA TRP A 313 42.92 -45.39 20.77
C TRP A 313 43.11 -45.99 22.19
N ILE A 314 42.20 -45.82 23.06
CA ILE A 314 42.02 -46.61 24.32
C ILE A 314 43.10 -46.42 25.41
N LEU A 315 44.30 -45.96 25.09
CA LEU A 315 45.36 -45.73 26.08
C LEU A 315 45.55 -44.23 26.27
N GLU A 316 45.21 -43.77 27.47
CA GLU A 316 45.58 -42.43 27.91
C GLU A 316 47.10 -42.30 27.93
N MET A 317 47.59 -41.17 27.36
CA MET A 317 49.02 -40.89 27.29
C MET A 317 49.40 -39.76 28.25
N ASP A 318 50.29 -40.04 29.22
CA ASP A 318 50.84 -39.02 30.13
C ASP A 318 51.96 -38.20 29.48
N TYR A 319 52.54 -38.70 28.38
CA TYR A 319 53.71 -38.10 27.69
C TYR A 319 53.55 -38.14 26.18
N THR A 320 53.96 -37.04 25.49
CA THR A 320 54.12 -36.98 24.04
C THR A 320 55.58 -36.70 23.70
N PRO A 321 56.19 -37.40 22.70
CA PRO A 321 57.51 -37.08 22.18
C PRO A 321 57.53 -36.00 21.12
N ASP A 322 56.37 -35.49 20.68
CA ASP A 322 56.25 -34.51 19.63
C ASP A 322 55.70 -33.17 20.15
N SER A 323 56.44 -32.09 19.91
CA SER A 323 56.09 -30.75 20.35
C SER A 323 55.11 -30.04 19.42
N THR A 324 54.83 -30.61 18.27
CA THR A 324 54.11 -29.90 17.18
C THR A 324 52.64 -30.21 17.10
N PHE A 325 52.18 -31.29 17.73
CA PHE A 325 50.79 -31.66 17.78
C PHE A 325 50.39 -32.40 19.05
N LEU A 326 49.10 -32.41 19.34
CA LEU A 326 48.43 -33.26 20.35
C LEU A 326 47.21 -33.92 19.72
N GLU A 327 46.95 -35.16 20.09
CA GLU A 327 45.78 -35.94 19.65
C GLU A 327 44.89 -36.23 20.85
N TYR A 328 43.59 -36.13 20.62
CA TYR A 328 42.57 -36.35 21.64
C TYR A 328 41.41 -37.18 21.08
N GLN A 329 40.79 -37.92 21.97
CA GLN A 329 39.53 -38.60 21.73
C GLN A 329 38.60 -38.41 22.91
N TRP A 330 37.30 -38.42 22.65
CA TRP A 330 36.29 -38.27 23.67
C TRP A 330 35.11 -39.17 23.42
N GLU A 331 34.35 -39.46 24.47
CA GLU A 331 33.16 -40.31 24.42
C GLU A 331 32.15 -39.94 25.51
N GLY A 332 30.91 -40.45 25.36
CA GLY A 332 29.88 -40.31 26.40
C GLY A 332 29.16 -38.96 26.44
N PHE A 333 29.48 -38.03 25.57
CA PHE A 333 28.68 -36.81 25.42
C PHE A 333 27.36 -37.16 24.72
N SER A 334 26.28 -36.62 25.20
CA SER A 334 24.94 -36.83 24.61
C SER A 334 24.03 -35.65 24.86
N ASP A 335 23.05 -35.52 23.98
CA ASP A 335 22.03 -34.50 24.08
C ASP A 335 20.70 -34.99 23.47
N ASN A 336 19.55 -34.43 23.89
CA ASN A 336 18.22 -34.80 23.43
C ASN A 336 17.97 -34.45 21.95
N ILE A 337 18.53 -33.34 21.46
CA ILE A 337 18.45 -32.91 20.04
C ILE A 337 19.73 -33.21 19.26
N GLY A 338 20.76 -33.69 19.94
CA GLY A 338 22.05 -34.08 19.38
C GLY A 338 23.15 -33.01 19.51
N ILE A 339 24.40 -33.48 19.50
CA ILE A 339 25.57 -32.61 19.51
C ILE A 339 25.83 -32.10 18.10
N ASP A 340 25.93 -30.77 17.98
CA ASP A 340 26.27 -30.09 16.71
C ASP A 340 27.82 -30.16 16.49
N HIS A 341 28.55 -29.71 17.49
CA HIS A 341 30.04 -29.72 17.46
C HIS A 341 30.64 -29.71 18.85
N PHE A 342 31.95 -29.79 18.89
CA PHE A 342 32.71 -29.63 20.15
C PHE A 342 33.63 -28.41 20.01
N GLU A 343 33.94 -27.80 21.15
CA GLU A 343 35.01 -26.80 21.25
C GLU A 343 36.10 -27.30 22.21
N LEU A 344 37.35 -27.19 21.75
CA LEU A 344 38.53 -27.53 22.53
C LEU A 344 39.41 -26.32 22.79
N SER A 345 40.09 -26.33 23.95
CA SER A 345 41.16 -25.37 24.26
C SER A 345 42.29 -26.05 24.99
N ILE A 346 43.50 -25.48 24.92
CA ILE A 346 44.68 -26.01 25.57
C ILE A 346 45.31 -24.95 26.48
N GLY A 347 45.69 -25.35 27.69
CA GLY A 347 46.37 -24.49 28.65
C GLY A 347 47.47 -25.20 29.40
N THR A 348 48.30 -24.45 30.15
CA THR A 348 49.43 -24.94 30.92
C THR A 348 49.16 -25.09 32.42
N ASN A 349 47.98 -24.66 32.88
CA ASN A 349 47.53 -24.90 34.26
C ASN A 349 46.03 -25.10 34.30
N ASN A 350 45.51 -25.56 35.45
CA ASN A 350 44.13 -25.98 35.62
C ASN A 350 43.09 -24.92 35.25
N ASP A 351 43.46 -23.64 35.20
CA ASP A 351 42.49 -22.54 35.06
C ASP A 351 42.76 -21.65 33.85
N THR A 352 43.76 -21.98 33.01
CA THR A 352 44.15 -21.11 31.88
C THR A 352 44.15 -21.84 30.55
N VAL A 353 43.58 -21.21 29.52
CA VAL A 353 43.54 -21.64 28.13
C VAL A 353 44.53 -20.81 27.29
N ASN A 354 45.80 -20.80 27.65
CA ASN A 354 46.81 -19.87 27.16
C ASN A 354 47.66 -20.38 25.98
N ILE A 355 47.50 -21.63 25.58
CA ILE A 355 48.25 -22.24 24.44
C ILE A 355 47.38 -22.20 23.17
N GLN A 356 46.16 -22.71 23.27
CA GLN A 356 45.16 -22.68 22.19
C GLN A 356 43.86 -22.21 22.80
N ASN A 357 43.32 -21.10 22.26
CA ASN A 357 41.98 -20.64 22.61
C ASN A 357 40.92 -21.62 22.10
N TRP A 358 39.67 -21.49 22.57
CA TRP A 358 38.55 -22.31 22.12
C TRP A 358 38.51 -22.43 20.59
N TYR A 359 38.60 -23.65 20.10
CA TYR A 359 38.64 -24.02 18.69
C TYR A 359 37.52 -25.01 18.38
N PRO A 360 36.60 -24.69 17.45
CA PRO A 360 35.53 -25.60 17.10
C PRO A 360 36.06 -26.80 16.32
N THR A 361 35.52 -27.96 16.60
CA THR A 361 35.76 -29.20 15.88
C THR A 361 34.43 -29.73 15.32
N ASP A 362 34.53 -30.66 14.39
CA ASP A 362 33.35 -31.39 13.94
C ASP A 362 32.73 -32.21 15.07
N SER A 363 31.57 -32.81 14.84
CA SER A 363 30.91 -33.76 15.76
C SER A 363 31.64 -35.10 15.90
N ILE A 364 32.80 -35.26 15.27
CA ILE A 364 33.63 -36.47 15.34
C ILE A 364 34.32 -36.56 16.70
N ALA A 365 34.36 -37.74 17.27
CA ALA A 365 34.87 -37.99 18.65
C ALA A 365 36.40 -38.03 18.79
N ASN A 366 37.14 -37.39 17.88
CA ASN A 366 38.61 -37.27 17.95
C ASN A 366 39.11 -36.06 17.16
N VAL A 367 40.32 -35.58 17.55
CA VAL A 367 40.97 -34.50 16.83
C VAL A 367 42.49 -34.62 16.96
N LYS A 368 43.21 -34.19 15.91
CA LYS A 368 44.64 -33.91 15.94
C LYS A 368 44.84 -32.41 15.81
N LEU A 369 45.28 -31.76 16.86
CA LEU A 369 45.62 -30.35 16.90
C LEU A 369 47.08 -30.15 16.52
N GLU A 370 47.31 -29.61 15.33
CA GLU A 370 48.67 -29.39 14.76
C GLU A 370 49.12 -27.93 14.91
N GLY A 371 50.39 -27.67 14.67
CA GLY A 371 50.99 -26.33 14.73
C GLY A 371 51.26 -25.81 16.13
N LEU A 372 51.28 -26.68 17.12
CA LEU A 372 51.66 -26.36 18.47
C LEU A 372 53.17 -26.17 18.57
N ASN A 373 53.64 -25.51 19.65
CA ASN A 373 55.02 -25.38 20.02
C ASN A 373 55.12 -25.61 21.51
N LEU A 374 55.17 -26.90 21.90
CA LEU A 374 55.14 -27.31 23.29
C LEU A 374 56.54 -27.20 23.92
N ASP A 375 56.59 -26.68 25.13
CA ASP A 375 57.81 -26.59 25.95
C ASP A 375 58.03 -27.88 26.74
N ARG A 376 59.30 -28.32 26.80
CA ARG A 376 59.70 -29.52 27.55
C ARG A 376 59.35 -29.37 29.04
N ASP A 377 59.06 -30.48 29.68
CA ASP A 377 58.76 -30.59 31.14
C ASP A 377 57.52 -29.74 31.55
N THR A 378 56.69 -29.34 30.59
CA THR A 378 55.46 -28.56 30.84
C THR A 378 54.25 -29.48 30.74
N LEU A 379 53.35 -29.38 31.73
CA LEU A 379 52.09 -30.12 31.75
C LEU A 379 51.01 -29.33 31.05
N TYR A 380 50.42 -29.91 30.00
CA TYR A 380 49.36 -29.34 29.20
C TYR A 380 48.01 -29.99 29.50
N PHE A 381 47.01 -29.18 29.73
CA PHE A 381 45.63 -29.63 29.94
C PHE A 381 44.79 -29.23 28.70
N THR A 382 43.97 -30.15 28.26
CA THR A 382 42.96 -29.86 27.23
C THR A 382 41.58 -29.87 27.85
N TYR A 383 40.80 -28.85 27.47
CA TYR A 383 39.45 -28.62 27.91
C TYR A 383 38.53 -28.85 26.71
N ILE A 384 37.38 -29.49 26.93
CA ILE A 384 36.36 -29.74 25.92
C ILE A 384 34.97 -29.43 26.47
N LYS A 385 34.12 -28.87 25.64
CA LYS A 385 32.70 -28.78 25.86
C LYS A 385 31.97 -29.18 24.59
N ALA A 386 30.78 -29.77 24.73
CA ALA A 386 29.87 -30.04 23.64
C ALA A 386 28.92 -28.86 23.45
N ILE A 387 28.56 -28.58 22.22
CA ILE A 387 27.55 -27.62 21.83
C ILE A 387 26.47 -28.39 21.08
N ASP A 388 25.19 -28.22 21.50
CA ASP A 388 24.05 -28.83 20.80
C ASP A 388 23.56 -27.96 19.62
N SER A 389 22.52 -28.43 18.94
CA SER A 389 21.93 -27.74 17.80
C SER A 389 21.11 -26.49 18.18
N ALA A 390 20.79 -26.29 19.47
CA ALA A 390 20.18 -25.06 19.99
C ALA A 390 21.23 -24.07 20.54
N SER A 391 22.52 -24.42 20.47
CA SER A 391 23.65 -23.65 21.01
C SER A 391 23.73 -23.65 22.54
N ASN A 392 23.17 -24.64 23.24
CA ASN A 392 23.48 -24.86 24.64
C ASN A 392 24.85 -25.51 24.77
N HIS A 393 25.54 -25.20 25.87
CA HIS A 393 26.89 -25.69 26.13
C HIS A 393 26.91 -26.67 27.33
N SER A 394 27.54 -27.81 27.15
CA SER A 394 27.82 -28.70 28.28
C SER A 394 28.72 -28.02 29.31
N SER A 395 28.82 -28.59 30.51
CA SER A 395 29.93 -28.29 31.42
C SER A 395 31.26 -28.70 30.77
N VAL A 396 32.32 -27.92 31.08
CA VAL A 396 33.66 -28.19 30.55
C VAL A 396 34.25 -29.42 31.23
N VAL A 397 34.77 -30.34 30.44
CA VAL A 397 35.55 -31.49 30.86
C VAL A 397 37.02 -31.25 30.50
N LYS A 398 37.94 -31.80 31.25
CA LYS A 398 39.39 -31.67 31.02
C LYS A 398 40.10 -32.99 31.14
N THR A 399 41.26 -33.08 30.48
CA THR A 399 42.23 -34.18 30.68
C THR A 399 42.92 -34.05 32.01
N ASP A 400 43.57 -35.11 32.48
CA ASP A 400 44.47 -35.07 33.64
C ASP A 400 45.84 -34.46 33.31
N GLY A 401 46.12 -34.25 32.01
CA GLY A 401 47.28 -33.55 31.48
C GLY A 401 48.28 -34.45 30.78
N ILE A 402 49.04 -33.85 29.88
CA ILE A 402 50.10 -34.50 29.10
C ILE A 402 51.39 -33.70 29.17
N TYR A 403 52.51 -34.38 29.38
CA TYR A 403 53.84 -33.77 29.33
C TYR A 403 54.48 -33.94 27.94
N PHE A 404 55.15 -32.92 27.47
CA PHE A 404 56.05 -33.05 26.32
C PHE A 404 57.44 -33.48 26.83
N ASP A 405 57.94 -34.65 26.38
CA ASP A 405 59.28 -35.17 26.68
C ASP A 405 59.91 -35.86 25.47
N ASP A 406 60.89 -35.24 24.86
CA ASP A 406 61.66 -35.76 23.72
C ASP A 406 63.07 -36.26 24.19
N SER A 407 63.29 -36.47 25.50
CA SER A 407 64.57 -36.97 26.03
C SER A 407 64.73 -38.47 25.84
N GLU A 408 65.89 -38.84 25.38
CA GLU A 408 66.21 -40.27 25.24
C GLU A 408 66.40 -40.91 26.64
N PRO A 409 65.91 -42.11 26.90
CA PRO A 409 66.07 -42.80 28.13
C PRO A 409 67.57 -43.14 28.36
N LYS A 410 68.07 -42.80 29.54
CA LYS A 410 69.49 -43.13 29.94
C LYS A 410 69.54 -44.52 30.50
N VAL A 411 70.30 -45.39 29.85
CA VAL A 411 70.62 -46.73 30.40
C VAL A 411 71.63 -46.58 31.53
N MET A 412 71.22 -46.82 32.77
CA MET A 412 72.18 -47.04 33.84
C MET A 412 72.77 -48.40 33.69
N LYS A 413 74.10 -48.47 33.91
CA LYS A 413 74.88 -49.71 33.79
C LYS A 413 74.35 -50.76 34.72
N VAL A 414 73.83 -51.87 34.17
CA VAL A 414 73.50 -53.05 34.93
C VAL A 414 74.82 -53.74 35.24
N THR A 415 75.27 -53.80 36.55
CA THR A 415 76.41 -54.53 37.05
C THR A 415 75.98 -55.90 37.57
#